data_dbfd700877b06166da7626daaa30ead5
#
_entry.id   dbfd700877b06166da7626daaa30ead5
#
_cell.length_a   1.000
_cell.length_b   1.000
_cell.length_c   1.000
_cell.angle_alpha   90.00
_cell.angle_beta   90.00
_cell.angle_gamma   90.00
#
_symmetry.space_group_name_H-M   'P 1'
#
loop_
_entity.id
_entity.type
_entity.pdbx_description
1 polymer ?
#
loop_
_entity_poly.entity_id
_entity_poly.type
_entity_poly.pdbx_seq_one_letter_code
_entity_poly.pdbx_strand_id
1 'polypeptide(L)'
;SFFAPHRDSEKVNGMFATLVVNLPSRHEGGSLVVSHDDETRTIDFDGPAGAYSMQYAAFYTDCKHEIEPVTSGYRVNLIYNLRLAGRKRQPTAPRNSENVNRTAALLTELFTDGPYDKIAIPLVHEYSEAGLSPDLLKGSDRSRVDVLARAAEQLNYQLYLALLTHHQSGSVEDDWDYGGRWSSIDEDDAEMDEVFDESMTLSFWIDMQGHEKEFGKMNLDAEDLLDAKNFSGNPSRQEVHEATGNEGVTMERWYHHGVIVLWPEERYFRILASEGQDAALPALVELIDSEPDPASSEAGRTFAREIINRWRPSHPLYIKRDGQSASAVEMLTQLQRLADADLVNQFIREGMVNDYGGSEGALLGALCDQLGYASLASALTHFIAAQVPTERRASLKATVEIVANLCWHDAPMTDERRSVCRTLVGELQAVMEQWDQHVETSPWLREHETREGIVESLFQALAAIEAPDLLENFLTHALTNPKHYDLHTVLIPAVKTSYYEVDEQSLGTEVMHRLLQHCIDELHDLTKTPVPVPTDWAQDIEIRHNCEDCRELQRFLRDPKAQVYRFRVRKDRREHLHRQIDSHGCDMTHVTERKGSPQTLVCTKTRASYERRQRQFEIDTQLLEELREMAEA
;
A
#
# COMPACT_ATOMS: atom_id res chain seq x y z
N SER A 1 -18.06 59.52 24.90
CA SER A 1 -18.81 58.88 26.01
C SER A 1 -18.31 57.49 26.24
N PHE A 2 -18.20 57.05 27.47
CA PHE A 2 -17.77 55.74 27.89
C PHE A 2 -18.68 55.26 29.03
N PHE A 3 -18.77 53.95 29.25
CA PHE A 3 -19.40 53.41 30.46
C PHE A 3 -18.34 52.61 31.22
N ALA A 4 -18.22 52.95 32.50
CA ALA A 4 -17.33 52.24 33.40
C ALA A 4 -17.80 50.78 33.63
N PRO A 5 -16.88 49.85 33.94
CA PRO A 5 -17.20 48.46 34.18
C PRO A 5 -18.30 48.28 35.22
N HIS A 6 -19.42 47.63 34.85
CA HIS A 6 -20.55 47.35 35.75
C HIS A 6 -21.26 46.05 35.31
N ARG A 7 -22.16 45.56 36.16
CA ARG A 7 -23.12 44.52 35.84
C ARG A 7 -24.52 45.12 35.76
N ASP A 8 -25.32 44.62 34.83
CA ASP A 8 -26.71 45.07 34.75
C ASP A 8 -27.50 44.59 36.00
N SER A 9 -28.19 45.54 36.62
CA SER A 9 -29.22 45.18 37.57
C SER A 9 -30.51 44.76 36.86
N GLU A 10 -31.29 43.87 37.47
CA GLU A 10 -32.56 43.46 36.93
C GLU A 10 -33.53 44.66 36.83
N LYS A 11 -33.68 45.16 35.58
CA LYS A 11 -34.54 46.33 35.28
C LYS A 11 -36.00 45.94 35.08
N VAL A 12 -36.25 44.66 34.75
CA VAL A 12 -37.57 44.10 34.51
C VAL A 12 -37.58 42.69 35.07
N ASN A 13 -38.66 42.32 35.78
CA ASN A 13 -38.78 40.97 36.37
C ASN A 13 -38.59 39.84 35.32
N GLY A 14 -37.65 38.96 35.59
CA GLY A 14 -37.27 37.85 34.70
C GLY A 14 -36.24 38.26 33.63
N MET A 15 -35.56 39.38 33.78
CA MET A 15 -34.45 39.79 32.91
C MET A 15 -33.21 38.92 33.16
N PHE A 16 -32.73 38.29 32.15
CA PHE A 16 -31.54 37.40 32.21
C PHE A 16 -30.37 37.84 31.35
N ALA A 17 -30.62 38.70 30.35
CA ALA A 17 -29.58 39.15 29.44
C ALA A 17 -29.90 40.54 28.86
N THR A 18 -28.85 41.18 28.33
CA THR A 18 -28.91 42.45 27.58
C THR A 18 -28.53 42.21 26.15
N LEU A 19 -29.31 42.74 25.20
CA LEU A 19 -28.99 42.77 23.77
C LEU A 19 -28.63 44.24 23.40
N VAL A 20 -27.46 44.46 22.90
CA VAL A 20 -26.98 45.74 22.34
C VAL A 20 -26.98 45.62 20.82
N VAL A 21 -27.75 46.43 20.13
CA VAL A 21 -27.75 46.55 18.66
C VAL A 21 -27.10 47.88 18.29
N ASN A 22 -25.96 47.82 17.61
CA ASN A 22 -25.25 48.95 17.09
C ASN A 22 -25.81 49.30 15.69
N LEU A 23 -26.35 50.50 15.55
CA LEU A 23 -26.85 50.96 14.25
C LEU A 23 -25.69 51.42 13.36
N PRO A 24 -25.85 51.35 12.02
CA PRO A 24 -24.82 51.77 11.09
C PRO A 24 -24.41 53.21 11.36
N SER A 25 -23.15 53.44 11.70
CA SER A 25 -22.60 54.74 12.00
C SER A 25 -21.05 54.71 11.88
N ARG A 26 -20.50 55.82 11.34
CA ARG A 26 -19.04 55.96 11.25
C ARG A 26 -18.49 56.46 12.61
N HIS A 27 -17.70 55.63 13.24
CA HIS A 27 -17.03 55.99 14.50
C HIS A 27 -15.71 55.21 14.64
N GLU A 28 -14.87 55.63 15.52
CA GLU A 28 -13.63 54.96 15.93
C GLU A 28 -13.67 54.73 17.44
N GLY A 29 -13.21 53.55 17.87
CA GLY A 29 -13.26 53.12 19.26
C GLY A 29 -14.68 52.80 19.74
N GLY A 30 -14.88 52.79 21.04
CA GLY A 30 -16.16 52.43 21.63
C GLY A 30 -16.42 50.94 21.67
N SER A 31 -15.41 50.09 21.73
CA SER A 31 -15.53 48.65 21.85
C SER A 31 -16.31 48.27 23.08
N LEU A 32 -17.10 47.22 22.99
CA LEU A 32 -17.80 46.62 24.13
C LEU A 32 -16.95 45.49 24.73
N VAL A 33 -16.50 45.69 25.95
CA VAL A 33 -15.73 44.69 26.69
C VAL A 33 -16.69 43.99 27.65
N VAL A 34 -16.79 42.65 27.53
CA VAL A 34 -17.63 41.81 28.37
C VAL A 34 -16.76 40.78 29.09
N SER A 35 -16.88 40.72 30.42
CA SER A 35 -16.09 39.82 31.28
C SER A 35 -17.01 38.97 32.17
N HIS A 36 -16.70 37.68 32.27
CA HIS A 36 -17.32 36.76 33.19
C HIS A 36 -16.30 35.71 33.64
N ASP A 37 -16.21 35.42 34.93
CA ASP A 37 -15.13 34.68 35.58
C ASP A 37 -13.75 35.23 35.11
N ASP A 38 -12.87 34.39 34.59
CA ASP A 38 -11.55 34.77 34.11
C ASP A 38 -11.50 35.14 32.60
N GLU A 39 -12.68 35.18 31.97
CA GLU A 39 -12.78 35.44 30.52
C GLU A 39 -13.20 36.88 30.26
N THR A 40 -12.56 37.46 29.24
CA THR A 40 -12.91 38.80 28.72
C THR A 40 -12.97 38.75 27.20
N ARG A 41 -14.06 39.27 26.62
CA ARG A 41 -14.23 39.41 25.18
C ARG A 41 -14.42 40.89 24.84
N THR A 42 -13.61 41.38 23.89
CA THR A 42 -13.77 42.70 23.30
C THR A 42 -14.52 42.56 21.98
N ILE A 43 -15.57 43.35 21.80
CA ILE A 43 -16.42 43.33 20.60
C ILE A 43 -16.33 44.70 19.97
N ASP A 44 -15.71 44.78 18.80
CA ASP A 44 -15.50 46.00 18.05
C ASP A 44 -16.69 46.21 17.11
N PHE A 45 -17.29 47.39 17.22
CA PHE A 45 -18.40 47.80 16.35
C PHE A 45 -17.98 48.89 15.36
N ASP A 46 -16.73 49.30 15.38
CA ASP A 46 -16.15 50.27 14.47
C ASP A 46 -15.70 49.61 13.14
N GLY A 47 -14.99 50.38 12.31
CA GLY A 47 -14.44 49.88 11.06
C GLY A 47 -15.46 49.85 9.88
N PRO A 48 -15.06 49.25 8.74
CA PRO A 48 -15.86 49.30 7.50
C PRO A 48 -17.25 48.69 7.62
N ALA A 49 -17.38 47.55 8.34
CA ALA A 49 -18.67 46.87 8.54
C ALA A 49 -19.63 47.72 9.40
N GLY A 50 -19.14 48.33 10.48
CA GLY A 50 -19.93 49.16 11.38
C GLY A 50 -20.53 50.41 10.73
N ALA A 51 -19.95 50.88 9.61
CA ALA A 51 -20.44 52.04 8.88
C ALA A 51 -21.72 51.79 8.06
N TYR A 52 -21.99 50.54 7.69
CA TYR A 52 -23.04 50.17 6.71
C TYR A 52 -23.96 49.04 7.14
N SER A 53 -23.60 48.27 8.18
CA SER A 53 -24.37 47.14 8.67
C SER A 53 -24.75 47.28 10.15
N MET A 54 -25.91 46.71 10.52
CA MET A 54 -26.26 46.55 11.91
C MET A 54 -25.44 45.40 12.50
N GLN A 55 -24.83 45.68 13.65
CA GLN A 55 -24.09 44.69 14.45
C GLN A 55 -24.76 44.54 15.80
N TYR A 56 -24.66 43.37 16.44
CA TYR A 56 -25.25 43.16 17.76
C TYR A 56 -24.36 42.29 18.64
N ALA A 57 -24.53 42.47 19.95
CA ALA A 57 -24.00 41.59 20.96
C ALA A 57 -25.04 41.33 22.05
N ALA A 58 -25.10 40.10 22.54
CA ALA A 58 -25.97 39.76 23.68
C ALA A 58 -25.10 39.11 24.75
N PHE A 59 -25.34 39.48 26.03
CA PHE A 59 -24.61 38.94 27.16
C PHE A 59 -25.53 38.84 28.38
N TYR A 60 -25.23 37.89 29.27
CA TYR A 60 -26.00 37.68 30.51
C TYR A 60 -25.83 38.86 31.48
N THR A 61 -26.86 39.09 32.34
CA THR A 61 -26.86 40.17 33.31
C THR A 61 -25.77 40.04 34.36
N ASP A 62 -25.29 38.84 34.64
CA ASP A 62 -24.20 38.57 35.57
C ASP A 62 -22.81 38.80 34.97
N CYS A 63 -22.68 39.03 33.66
CA CYS A 63 -21.46 39.48 33.05
C CYS A 63 -21.14 40.93 33.40
N LYS A 64 -19.87 41.19 33.77
CA LYS A 64 -19.33 42.56 33.88
C LYS A 64 -19.06 43.09 32.49
N HIS A 65 -19.49 44.30 32.19
CA HIS A 65 -19.29 44.88 30.88
C HIS A 65 -18.95 46.37 30.98
N GLU A 66 -18.23 46.87 30.01
CA GLU A 66 -17.87 48.26 29.83
C GLU A 66 -17.87 48.66 28.37
N ILE A 67 -17.97 49.96 28.11
CA ILE A 67 -17.83 50.51 26.77
C ILE A 67 -16.63 51.47 26.81
N GLU A 68 -15.64 51.16 26.01
CA GLU A 68 -14.46 52.01 25.84
C GLU A 68 -14.82 53.37 25.22
N PRO A 69 -13.95 54.39 25.39
CA PRO A 69 -14.19 55.71 24.82
C PRO A 69 -14.34 55.65 23.30
N VAL A 70 -15.38 56.32 22.75
CA VAL A 70 -15.49 56.64 21.34
C VAL A 70 -14.56 57.81 21.08
N THR A 71 -13.55 57.62 20.22
CA THR A 71 -12.48 58.61 19.93
C THR A 71 -12.84 59.52 18.76
N SER A 72 -13.67 59.05 17.82
CA SER A 72 -14.10 59.82 16.66
C SER A 72 -15.52 59.40 16.24
N GLY A 73 -16.30 60.33 15.70
CA GLY A 73 -17.64 60.05 15.20
C GLY A 73 -18.72 59.89 16.28
N TYR A 74 -19.80 59.19 15.90
CA TYR A 74 -20.95 58.91 16.77
C TYR A 74 -21.31 57.46 16.71
N ARG A 75 -21.55 56.83 17.87
CA ARG A 75 -22.06 55.48 18.00
C ARG A 75 -23.49 55.50 18.55
N VAL A 76 -24.44 54.89 17.85
CA VAL A 76 -25.82 54.83 18.24
C VAL A 76 -26.22 53.39 18.50
N ASN A 77 -26.64 53.11 19.74
CA ASN A 77 -27.05 51.76 20.17
C ASN A 77 -28.51 51.73 20.59
N LEU A 78 -29.18 50.64 20.22
CA LEU A 78 -30.43 50.21 20.83
C LEU A 78 -30.13 49.13 21.90
N ILE A 79 -30.65 49.32 23.09
CA ILE A 79 -30.41 48.37 24.19
C ILE A 79 -31.75 47.74 24.53
N TYR A 80 -31.77 46.42 24.49
CA TYR A 80 -32.97 45.62 24.81
C TYR A 80 -32.69 44.74 26.06
N ASN A 81 -33.66 44.73 26.99
CA ASN A 81 -33.62 43.81 28.12
C ASN A 81 -34.27 42.49 27.68
N LEU A 82 -33.53 41.40 27.66
CA LEU A 82 -34.03 40.08 27.34
C LEU A 82 -34.59 39.46 28.62
N ARG A 83 -35.88 39.03 28.56
CA ARG A 83 -36.58 38.42 29.73
C ARG A 83 -37.18 37.09 29.36
N LEU A 84 -37.16 36.16 30.32
CA LEU A 84 -37.83 34.90 30.19
C LEU A 84 -39.28 35.02 30.69
N ALA A 85 -40.28 34.63 29.90
CA ALA A 85 -41.65 34.60 30.29
C ALA A 85 -41.98 33.31 31.09
N GLY A 86 -42.63 33.45 32.25
CA GLY A 86 -43.05 32.32 33.07
C GLY A 86 -42.16 32.07 34.32
N ARG A 87 -42.50 31.02 35.09
CA ARG A 87 -41.81 30.66 36.35
C ARG A 87 -40.64 29.70 36.12
N LYS A 88 -39.82 29.90 35.09
CA LYS A 88 -38.63 29.09 34.85
C LYS A 88 -37.40 29.72 35.53
N ARG A 89 -36.44 28.88 35.92
CA ARG A 89 -35.15 29.34 36.46
C ARG A 89 -34.49 30.25 35.44
N GLN A 90 -34.04 31.41 35.86
CA GLN A 90 -33.32 32.35 34.98
C GLN A 90 -31.99 31.73 34.50
N PRO A 91 -31.69 31.81 33.21
CA PRO A 91 -30.37 31.43 32.74
C PRO A 91 -29.31 32.43 33.26
N THR A 92 -28.17 31.89 33.62
CA THR A 92 -26.98 32.63 34.05
C THR A 92 -25.83 32.28 33.12
N ALA A 93 -24.80 33.14 33.03
CA ALA A 93 -23.63 32.84 32.29
C ALA A 93 -22.97 31.52 32.78
N PRO A 94 -22.65 30.60 31.89
CA PRO A 94 -22.04 29.32 32.29
C PRO A 94 -20.66 29.56 32.92
N ARG A 95 -20.35 28.86 34.00
CA ARG A 95 -19.02 28.77 34.57
C ARG A 95 -18.27 27.62 33.88
N ASN A 96 -17.56 27.94 32.79
CA ASN A 96 -16.93 26.91 31.99
C ASN A 96 -15.57 26.43 32.53
N SER A 97 -14.90 27.21 33.40
CA SER A 97 -13.57 26.86 33.93
C SER A 97 -13.53 25.50 34.65
N GLU A 98 -14.55 25.18 35.47
CA GLU A 98 -14.65 23.89 36.16
C GLU A 98 -14.87 22.74 35.15
N ASN A 99 -15.73 22.94 34.15
CA ASN A 99 -15.97 21.96 33.09
C ASN A 99 -14.73 21.74 32.24
N VAL A 100 -14.01 22.82 31.89
CA VAL A 100 -12.77 22.74 31.12
C VAL A 100 -11.69 21.95 31.86
N ASN A 101 -11.47 22.26 33.17
CA ASN A 101 -10.48 21.54 33.98
C ASN A 101 -10.85 20.06 34.16
N ARG A 102 -12.13 19.75 34.37
CA ARG A 102 -12.58 18.37 34.46
C ARG A 102 -12.43 17.63 33.15
N THR A 103 -12.75 18.27 32.02
CA THR A 103 -12.57 17.70 30.66
C THR A 103 -11.09 17.48 30.38
N ALA A 104 -10.21 18.43 30.71
CA ALA A 104 -8.77 18.27 30.55
C ALA A 104 -8.23 17.06 31.35
N ALA A 105 -8.67 16.90 32.60
CA ALA A 105 -8.30 15.74 33.41
C ALA A 105 -8.76 14.41 32.80
N LEU A 106 -10.01 14.35 32.30
CA LEU A 106 -10.55 13.14 31.64
C LEU A 106 -9.81 12.85 30.32
N LEU A 107 -9.49 13.87 29.52
CA LEU A 107 -8.72 13.68 28.29
C LEU A 107 -7.30 13.18 28.59
N THR A 108 -6.66 13.68 29.64
CA THR A 108 -5.35 13.21 30.07
C THR A 108 -5.41 11.73 30.47
N GLU A 109 -6.38 11.33 31.29
CA GLU A 109 -6.59 9.93 31.68
C GLU A 109 -6.84 9.05 30.45
N LEU A 110 -7.72 9.49 29.54
CA LEU A 110 -8.10 8.76 28.34
C LEU A 110 -6.91 8.48 27.42
N PHE A 111 -6.06 9.48 27.19
CA PHE A 111 -4.89 9.32 26.34
C PHE A 111 -3.66 8.72 27.05
N THR A 112 -3.58 8.78 28.39
CA THR A 112 -2.46 8.17 29.13
C THR A 112 -2.72 6.68 29.38
N ASP A 113 -3.92 6.32 29.80
CA ASP A 113 -4.27 4.98 30.26
C ASP A 113 -5.01 4.16 29.16
N GLY A 114 -5.60 4.86 28.17
CA GLY A 114 -6.33 4.23 27.07
C GLY A 114 -5.45 3.93 25.85
N PRO A 115 -5.94 3.05 24.95
CA PRO A 115 -5.22 2.64 23.74
C PRO A 115 -5.30 3.66 22.59
N TYR A 116 -5.92 4.80 22.79
CA TYR A 116 -6.34 5.73 21.74
C TYR A 116 -5.18 6.56 21.20
N ASP A 117 -4.96 6.57 19.90
CA ASP A 117 -4.11 7.54 19.23
C ASP A 117 -4.88 8.83 18.90
N LYS A 118 -6.13 8.71 18.51
CA LYS A 118 -7.11 9.78 18.27
C LYS A 118 -8.45 9.37 18.85
N ILE A 119 -9.36 10.30 19.07
CA ILE A 119 -10.75 10.03 19.41
C ILE A 119 -11.67 10.91 18.58
N ALA A 120 -12.85 10.40 18.26
CA ALA A 120 -13.93 11.13 17.62
C ALA A 120 -15.18 11.15 18.49
N ILE A 121 -15.85 12.31 18.55
CA ILE A 121 -17.08 12.52 19.34
C ILE A 121 -18.16 13.03 18.39
N PRO A 122 -19.26 12.29 18.17
CA PRO A 122 -20.34 12.71 17.30
C PRO A 122 -21.01 14.01 17.77
N LEU A 123 -21.30 14.90 16.81
CA LEU A 123 -22.17 16.05 17.04
C LEU A 123 -23.63 15.59 17.08
N VAL A 124 -24.46 16.32 17.84
CA VAL A 124 -25.89 16.00 18.01
C VAL A 124 -26.71 16.43 16.79
N HIS A 125 -26.29 17.52 16.13
CA HIS A 125 -27.00 18.02 14.95
C HIS A 125 -26.30 17.56 13.67
N GLU A 126 -27.07 17.44 12.62
CA GLU A 126 -26.56 17.17 11.27
C GLU A 126 -25.94 18.44 10.67
N TYR A 127 -24.79 18.27 10.01
CA TYR A 127 -24.04 19.31 9.34
C TYR A 127 -23.64 18.83 7.94
N SER A 128 -23.76 19.75 6.96
CA SER A 128 -23.12 19.60 5.67
C SER A 128 -21.74 20.24 5.70
N GLU A 129 -20.91 20.01 4.68
CA GLU A 129 -19.62 20.68 4.52
C GLU A 129 -19.73 22.21 4.70
N ALA A 130 -20.68 22.83 4.04
CA ALA A 130 -20.90 24.29 4.14
C ALA A 130 -21.36 24.76 5.54
N GLY A 131 -21.90 23.87 6.36
CA GLY A 131 -22.42 24.18 7.70
C GLY A 131 -21.48 23.75 8.84
N LEU A 132 -20.44 22.97 8.57
CA LEU A 132 -19.51 22.49 9.58
C LEU A 132 -18.40 23.52 9.80
N SER A 133 -18.68 24.47 10.69
CA SER A 133 -17.72 25.50 11.11
C SER A 133 -17.98 25.87 12.58
N PRO A 134 -16.95 26.20 13.37
CA PRO A 134 -17.09 26.55 14.80
C PRO A 134 -18.13 27.63 15.04
N ASP A 135 -18.24 28.62 14.16
CA ASP A 135 -19.19 29.73 14.26
C ASP A 135 -20.63 29.34 13.90
N LEU A 136 -20.82 28.29 13.13
CA LEU A 136 -22.12 27.82 12.65
C LEU A 136 -22.69 26.66 13.47
N LEU A 137 -21.97 26.16 14.48
CA LEU A 137 -22.42 25.09 15.36
C LEU A 137 -23.69 25.48 16.12
N LYS A 138 -24.60 24.52 16.23
CA LYS A 138 -25.94 24.70 16.80
C LYS A 138 -26.00 24.23 18.25
N GLY A 139 -26.76 24.93 19.09
CA GLY A 139 -27.21 24.47 20.40
C GLY A 139 -26.13 23.90 21.31
N SER A 140 -26.30 22.65 21.70
CA SER A 140 -25.36 21.94 22.59
C SER A 140 -24.01 21.65 21.97
N ASP A 141 -23.92 21.51 20.65
CA ASP A 141 -22.67 21.21 19.97
C ASP A 141 -21.67 22.35 20.11
N ARG A 142 -22.15 23.58 19.99
CA ARG A 142 -21.30 24.77 20.19
C ARG A 142 -20.70 24.80 21.60
N SER A 143 -21.53 24.54 22.62
CA SER A 143 -21.05 24.55 24.01
C SER A 143 -20.08 23.41 24.31
N ARG A 144 -20.30 22.23 23.71
CA ARG A 144 -19.43 21.06 23.84
C ARG A 144 -18.07 21.32 23.18
N VAL A 145 -18.07 21.84 21.95
CA VAL A 145 -16.85 22.19 21.22
C VAL A 145 -16.07 23.28 21.96
N ASP A 146 -16.72 24.31 22.50
CA ASP A 146 -16.04 25.38 23.26
C ASP A 146 -15.28 24.83 24.48
N VAL A 147 -15.89 23.94 25.26
CA VAL A 147 -15.24 23.30 26.43
C VAL A 147 -14.10 22.39 26.01
N LEU A 148 -14.30 21.57 24.98
CA LEU A 148 -13.27 20.65 24.47
C LEU A 148 -12.09 21.39 23.86
N ALA A 149 -12.34 22.44 23.08
CA ALA A 149 -11.26 23.25 22.46
C ALA A 149 -10.36 23.90 23.52
N ARG A 150 -10.95 24.47 24.59
CA ARG A 150 -10.18 25.06 25.67
C ARG A 150 -9.41 24.01 26.50
N ALA A 151 -10.00 22.84 26.71
CA ALA A 151 -9.32 21.74 27.39
C ALA A 151 -8.16 21.20 26.52
N ALA A 152 -8.36 21.08 25.22
CA ALA A 152 -7.33 20.68 24.26
C ALA A 152 -6.17 21.68 24.21
N GLU A 153 -6.47 23.01 24.19
CA GLU A 153 -5.46 24.07 24.24
C GLU A 153 -4.60 23.98 25.51
N GLN A 154 -5.21 23.74 26.69
CA GLN A 154 -4.48 23.57 27.95
C GLN A 154 -3.53 22.37 27.94
N LEU A 155 -3.86 21.33 27.18
CA LEU A 155 -3.10 20.09 27.09
C LEU A 155 -2.14 20.02 25.89
N ASN A 156 -2.12 21.05 25.05
CA ASN A 156 -1.43 21.03 23.76
C ASN A 156 -1.92 19.86 22.86
N TYR A 157 -3.25 19.66 22.83
CA TYR A 157 -3.90 18.70 21.96
C TYR A 157 -4.46 19.39 20.71
N GLN A 158 -4.39 18.74 19.58
CA GLN A 158 -5.02 19.18 18.34
C GLN A 158 -6.51 18.82 18.36
N LEU A 159 -7.37 19.73 17.94
CA LEU A 159 -8.81 19.54 17.85
C LEU A 159 -9.34 20.09 16.53
N TYR A 160 -10.14 19.26 15.87
CA TYR A 160 -10.75 19.57 14.56
C TYR A 160 -12.22 19.17 14.55
N LEU A 161 -12.98 19.81 13.68
CA LEU A 161 -14.26 19.31 13.19
C LEU A 161 -14.02 18.53 11.89
N ALA A 162 -14.70 17.42 11.73
CA ALA A 162 -14.61 16.62 10.51
C ALA A 162 -15.97 16.00 10.16
N LEU A 163 -16.12 15.57 8.91
CA LEU A 163 -17.23 14.73 8.49
C LEU A 163 -16.82 13.26 8.58
N LEU A 164 -17.58 12.49 9.32
CA LEU A 164 -17.47 11.05 9.41
C LEU A 164 -18.44 10.41 8.42
N THR A 165 -17.92 9.59 7.53
CA THR A 165 -18.70 8.67 6.69
C THR A 165 -18.57 7.27 7.25
N HIS A 166 -19.68 6.71 7.71
CA HIS A 166 -19.79 5.31 8.08
C HIS A 166 -20.44 4.56 6.91
N HIS A 167 -19.72 3.62 6.35
CA HIS A 167 -20.15 2.78 5.24
C HIS A 167 -20.34 1.35 5.74
N GLN A 168 -21.44 0.72 5.33
CA GLN A 168 -21.73 -0.68 5.59
C GLN A 168 -22.12 -1.36 4.28
N SER A 169 -21.61 -2.55 4.05
CA SER A 169 -21.97 -3.44 2.95
C SER A 169 -22.44 -4.77 3.52
N GLY A 170 -23.54 -5.33 2.99
CA GLY A 170 -24.12 -6.55 3.54
C GLY A 170 -25.08 -7.25 2.60
N SER A 171 -25.64 -8.37 3.07
CA SER A 171 -26.74 -9.07 2.40
C SER A 171 -28.07 -8.38 2.68
N VAL A 172 -29.02 -8.56 1.78
CA VAL A 172 -30.43 -8.15 1.97
C VAL A 172 -31.23 -9.38 2.35
N GLU A 173 -32.15 -9.25 3.30
CA GLU A 173 -33.10 -10.30 3.66
C GLU A 173 -33.97 -10.64 2.44
N ASP A 174 -33.75 -11.83 1.87
CA ASP A 174 -34.45 -12.29 0.68
C ASP A 174 -35.65 -13.13 1.16
N ASP A 175 -36.86 -12.58 1.06
CA ASP A 175 -38.10 -13.36 1.18
C ASP A 175 -38.22 -14.27 -0.06
N TRP A 176 -37.59 -15.45 0.02
CA TRP A 176 -37.70 -16.50 -0.99
C TRP A 176 -39.14 -16.99 -1.06
N ASP A 177 -39.95 -16.32 -1.87
CA ASP A 177 -41.22 -16.88 -2.26
C ASP A 177 -40.98 -17.98 -3.32
N TYR A 178 -41.42 -19.18 -3.04
CA TYR A 178 -41.26 -20.43 -3.82
C TYR A 178 -41.82 -20.41 -5.25
N GLY A 179 -42.01 -19.19 -5.83
CA GLY A 179 -42.68 -18.97 -7.11
C GLY A 179 -41.82 -18.54 -8.29
N GLY A 180 -40.53 -18.34 -8.15
CA GLY A 180 -39.62 -18.14 -9.28
C GLY A 180 -39.78 -16.82 -10.06
N ARG A 181 -40.31 -15.78 -9.45
CA ARG A 181 -40.35 -14.41 -9.99
C ARG A 181 -39.53 -13.51 -9.11
N TRP A 182 -38.48 -12.93 -9.65
CA TRP A 182 -37.72 -11.85 -9.03
C TRP A 182 -38.69 -10.68 -8.80
N SER A 183 -39.10 -10.41 -7.57
CA SER A 183 -39.68 -9.13 -7.23
C SER A 183 -38.53 -8.15 -7.10
N SER A 184 -38.62 -7.03 -7.79
CA SER A 184 -37.70 -5.90 -7.54
C SER A 184 -37.85 -5.51 -6.08
N ILE A 185 -36.81 -5.68 -5.28
CA ILE A 185 -36.77 -5.20 -3.90
C ILE A 185 -36.80 -3.67 -4.02
N ASP A 186 -37.78 -3.05 -3.33
CA ASP A 186 -37.83 -1.59 -3.26
C ASP A 186 -36.67 -1.11 -2.41
N GLU A 187 -35.83 -0.24 -2.97
CA GLU A 187 -34.64 0.27 -2.28
C GLU A 187 -34.97 0.91 -0.93
N ASP A 188 -36.16 1.52 -0.81
CA ASP A 188 -36.60 2.21 0.40
C ASP A 188 -37.05 1.23 1.52
N ASP A 189 -37.48 0.00 1.18
CA ASP A 189 -38.00 -0.99 2.12
C ASP A 189 -36.97 -2.13 2.39
N ALA A 190 -35.81 -2.11 1.74
CA ALA A 190 -34.80 -3.15 1.90
C ALA A 190 -34.12 -3.09 3.27
N GLU A 191 -34.08 -4.21 4.00
CA GLU A 191 -33.38 -4.36 5.26
C GLU A 191 -32.08 -5.17 5.06
N MET A 192 -31.00 -4.74 5.73
CA MET A 192 -29.71 -5.46 5.73
C MET A 192 -29.77 -6.59 6.74
N ASP A 193 -29.51 -7.82 6.29
CA ASP A 193 -29.54 -9.04 7.12
C ASP A 193 -28.19 -9.26 7.81
N GLU A 194 -27.10 -9.37 7.03
CA GLU A 194 -25.75 -9.58 7.54
C GLU A 194 -24.80 -8.52 6.98
N VAL A 195 -24.04 -7.89 7.87
CA VAL A 195 -22.98 -6.94 7.48
C VAL A 195 -21.71 -7.71 7.12
N PHE A 196 -21.23 -7.56 5.90
CA PHE A 196 -20.00 -8.20 5.41
C PHE A 196 -18.77 -7.34 5.64
N ASP A 197 -18.92 -6.04 5.43
CA ASP A 197 -17.85 -5.05 5.57
C ASP A 197 -18.40 -3.77 6.19
N GLU A 198 -17.60 -3.18 7.05
CA GLU A 198 -17.92 -1.94 7.75
C GLU A 198 -16.68 -1.07 7.83
N SER A 199 -16.82 0.19 7.44
CA SER A 199 -15.72 1.16 7.49
C SER A 199 -16.18 2.52 7.93
N MET A 200 -15.34 3.21 8.68
CA MET A 200 -15.55 4.60 9.08
C MET A 200 -14.39 5.46 8.58
N THR A 201 -14.70 6.55 7.88
CA THR A 201 -13.71 7.43 7.28
C THR A 201 -14.00 8.88 7.63
N LEU A 202 -13.00 9.58 8.13
CA LEU A 202 -13.01 11.02 8.41
C LEU A 202 -12.55 11.79 7.17
N SER A 203 -13.22 12.89 6.89
CA SER A 203 -12.90 13.80 5.77
C SER A 203 -13.36 15.22 6.10
N PHE A 204 -13.02 16.18 5.25
CA PHE A 204 -13.42 17.59 5.39
C PHE A 204 -13.09 18.17 6.78
N TRP A 205 -11.81 18.46 6.99
CA TRP A 205 -11.28 18.89 8.28
C TRP A 205 -11.29 20.40 8.45
N ILE A 206 -11.85 20.89 9.56
CA ILE A 206 -11.94 22.32 9.89
C ILE A 206 -11.28 22.57 11.25
N ASP A 207 -10.36 23.51 11.31
CA ASP A 207 -9.76 23.95 12.57
C ASP A 207 -10.71 24.86 13.39
N MET A 208 -10.32 25.18 14.61
CA MET A 208 -11.11 26.05 15.49
C MET A 208 -11.15 27.53 15.06
N GLN A 209 -10.38 27.90 14.04
CA GLN A 209 -10.42 29.21 13.39
C GLN A 209 -11.32 29.22 12.14
N GLY A 210 -11.89 28.06 11.77
CA GLY A 210 -12.76 27.90 10.62
C GLY A 210 -12.01 27.68 9.29
N HIS A 211 -10.73 27.37 9.33
CA HIS A 211 -9.93 27.07 8.13
C HIS A 211 -9.95 25.58 7.84
N GLU A 212 -10.06 25.25 6.57
CA GLU A 212 -9.94 23.87 6.09
C GLU A 212 -8.48 23.38 6.17
N LYS A 213 -8.32 22.11 6.54
CA LYS A 213 -7.03 21.42 6.62
C LYS A 213 -6.99 20.25 5.64
N GLU A 214 -5.88 20.11 4.95
CA GLU A 214 -5.66 19.08 3.94
C GLU A 214 -5.08 17.78 4.54
N PHE A 215 -5.77 17.17 5.50
CA PHE A 215 -5.35 15.85 6.03
C PHE A 215 -5.77 14.68 5.14
N GLY A 216 -6.57 14.94 4.11
CA GLY A 216 -7.15 13.90 3.29
C GLY A 216 -8.19 13.06 4.02
N LYS A 217 -8.34 11.82 3.59
CA LYS A 217 -9.20 10.83 4.25
C LYS A 217 -8.40 10.09 5.31
N MET A 218 -8.96 9.92 6.51
CA MET A 218 -8.38 9.12 7.58
C MET A 218 -9.37 8.07 8.05
N ASN A 219 -8.90 6.86 8.30
CA ASN A 219 -9.72 5.81 8.88
C ASN A 219 -9.97 6.07 10.37
N LEU A 220 -11.15 5.68 10.83
CA LEU A 220 -11.53 5.73 12.24
C LEU A 220 -11.93 4.32 12.69
N ASP A 221 -11.25 3.81 13.69
CA ASP A 221 -11.64 2.54 14.29
C ASP A 221 -12.90 2.75 15.17
N ALA A 222 -13.77 1.74 15.24
CA ALA A 222 -15.00 1.84 16.02
C ALA A 222 -14.75 2.14 17.51
N GLU A 223 -13.60 1.71 18.01
CA GLU A 223 -13.16 1.92 19.39
C GLU A 223 -12.79 3.38 19.66
N ASP A 224 -12.33 4.13 18.63
CA ASP A 224 -11.98 5.55 18.71
C ASP A 224 -13.22 6.46 18.72
N LEU A 225 -14.39 5.94 18.36
CA LEU A 225 -15.64 6.68 18.35
C LEU A 225 -16.29 6.66 19.75
N LEU A 226 -16.18 7.78 20.47
CA LEU A 226 -16.81 7.93 21.78
C LEU A 226 -18.29 8.31 21.63
N ASP A 227 -19.13 7.82 22.55
CA ASP A 227 -20.58 8.11 22.58
C ASP A 227 -21.33 7.65 21.30
N ALA A 228 -20.99 6.48 20.82
CA ALA A 228 -21.59 5.87 19.61
C ALA A 228 -23.13 5.73 19.67
N LYS A 229 -23.75 5.89 20.86
CA LYS A 229 -25.22 5.90 21.00
C LYS A 229 -25.89 7.07 20.27
N ASN A 230 -25.16 8.14 20.02
CA ASN A 230 -25.64 9.27 19.22
C ASN A 230 -25.42 9.08 17.73
N PHE A 231 -24.85 7.94 17.34
CA PHE A 231 -24.55 7.56 15.96
C PHE A 231 -25.68 6.67 15.38
N SER A 232 -26.94 7.00 15.65
CA SER A 232 -28.10 6.28 15.14
C SER A 232 -28.95 7.20 14.28
N GLY A 233 -29.37 6.72 13.13
CA GLY A 233 -30.23 7.47 12.21
C GLY A 233 -30.49 6.68 10.94
N ASN A 234 -31.28 7.23 10.05
CA ASN A 234 -31.47 6.68 8.73
C ASN A 234 -30.20 6.89 7.89
N PRO A 235 -29.84 5.96 6.98
CA PRO A 235 -28.73 6.16 6.08
C PRO A 235 -28.96 7.42 5.23
N SER A 236 -27.91 8.19 5.00
CA SER A 236 -27.93 9.35 4.11
C SER A 236 -28.02 8.94 2.64
N ARG A 237 -27.56 7.73 2.33
CA ARG A 237 -27.64 7.09 1.02
C ARG A 237 -27.72 5.57 1.23
N GLN A 238 -28.51 4.91 0.38
CA GLN A 238 -28.64 3.47 0.32
C GLN A 238 -28.64 3.03 -1.13
N GLU A 239 -27.95 1.93 -1.45
CA GLU A 239 -27.92 1.32 -2.78
C GLU A 239 -28.10 -0.19 -2.65
N VAL A 240 -28.98 -0.75 -3.48
CA VAL A 240 -29.23 -2.19 -3.56
C VAL A 240 -28.68 -2.69 -4.90
N HIS A 241 -27.85 -3.73 -4.84
CA HIS A 241 -27.26 -4.37 -6.01
C HIS A 241 -27.94 -5.71 -6.27
N GLU A 242 -28.48 -5.86 -7.49
CA GLU A 242 -29.13 -7.11 -7.93
C GLU A 242 -28.13 -8.27 -7.91
N ALA A 243 -28.64 -9.47 -7.62
CA ALA A 243 -27.84 -10.69 -7.61
C ALA A 243 -27.16 -10.94 -8.97
N THR A 244 -25.84 -11.15 -8.95
CA THR A 244 -25.05 -11.52 -10.13
C THR A 244 -24.43 -12.90 -9.97
N GLY A 245 -24.87 -13.85 -10.77
CA GLY A 245 -24.34 -15.22 -10.76
C GLY A 245 -24.70 -16.01 -9.50
N ASN A 246 -23.70 -16.35 -8.67
CA ASN A 246 -23.88 -17.07 -7.40
C ASN A 246 -23.91 -16.13 -6.18
N GLU A 247 -23.80 -14.85 -6.37
CA GLU A 247 -23.88 -13.84 -5.30
C GLU A 247 -25.34 -13.42 -5.13
N GLY A 248 -25.83 -13.41 -3.88
CA GLY A 248 -27.16 -12.92 -3.52
C GLY A 248 -27.30 -11.41 -3.72
N VAL A 249 -28.48 -10.87 -3.40
CA VAL A 249 -28.71 -9.42 -3.39
C VAL A 249 -27.86 -8.79 -2.27
N THR A 250 -27.14 -7.74 -2.60
CA THR A 250 -26.31 -7.01 -1.65
C THR A 250 -26.76 -5.56 -1.52
N MET A 251 -26.44 -4.94 -0.43
CA MET A 251 -26.79 -3.56 -0.13
C MET A 251 -25.62 -2.82 0.46
N GLU A 252 -25.52 -1.55 0.10
CA GLU A 252 -24.58 -0.59 0.70
C GLU A 252 -25.35 0.56 1.35
N ARG A 253 -24.87 1.00 2.54
CA ARG A 253 -25.42 2.13 3.29
C ARG A 253 -24.34 3.09 3.71
N TRP A 254 -24.62 4.39 3.58
CA TRP A 254 -23.74 5.47 4.03
C TRP A 254 -24.44 6.36 5.03
N TYR A 255 -23.78 6.60 6.14
CA TYR A 255 -24.21 7.52 7.18
C TYR A 255 -23.19 8.65 7.28
N HIS A 256 -23.65 9.89 7.29
CA HIS A 256 -22.79 11.06 7.40
C HIS A 256 -23.06 11.83 8.66
N HIS A 257 -22.03 12.06 9.47
CA HIS A 257 -22.13 12.80 10.72
C HIS A 257 -21.01 13.83 10.86
N GLY A 258 -21.33 15.00 11.43
CA GLY A 258 -20.29 15.88 11.91
C GLY A 258 -19.71 15.31 13.23
N VAL A 259 -18.40 15.33 13.34
CA VAL A 259 -17.68 14.86 14.53
C VAL A 259 -16.64 15.87 15.00
N ILE A 260 -16.35 15.84 16.30
CA ILE A 260 -15.18 16.49 16.89
C ILE A 260 -14.09 15.43 16.93
N VAL A 261 -12.93 15.70 16.37
CA VAL A 261 -11.78 14.80 16.42
C VAL A 261 -10.64 15.49 17.17
N LEU A 262 -10.00 14.76 18.10
CA LEU A 262 -8.88 15.30 18.84
C LEU A 262 -7.82 14.24 19.16
N TRP A 263 -6.57 14.70 19.27
CA TRP A 263 -5.42 13.89 19.63
C TRP A 263 -4.29 14.75 20.26
N PRO A 264 -3.41 14.15 21.08
CA PRO A 264 -2.18 14.79 21.52
C PRO A 264 -1.29 15.13 20.33
N GLU A 265 -0.70 16.32 20.29
CA GLU A 265 0.13 16.77 19.16
C GLU A 265 1.28 15.79 18.85
N GLU A 266 1.88 15.20 19.86
CA GLU A 266 2.94 14.21 19.75
C GLU A 266 2.52 12.90 19.04
N ARG A 267 1.20 12.61 18.93
CA ARG A 267 0.67 11.41 18.25
C ARG A 267 0.37 11.63 16.77
N TYR A 268 0.53 12.84 16.27
CA TYR A 268 0.18 13.17 14.88
C TYR A 268 0.88 12.28 13.85
N PHE A 269 2.20 12.14 13.96
CA PHE A 269 2.95 11.27 13.03
C PHE A 269 2.56 9.79 13.14
N ARG A 270 2.21 9.35 14.33
CA ARG A 270 1.74 8.00 14.58
C ARG A 270 0.38 7.75 13.92
N ILE A 271 -0.51 8.73 13.97
CA ILE A 271 -1.82 8.69 13.31
C ILE A 271 -1.63 8.62 11.79
N LEU A 272 -0.81 9.49 11.21
CA LEU A 272 -0.52 9.47 9.78
C LEU A 272 0.11 8.15 9.33
N ALA A 273 1.05 7.61 10.09
CA ALA A 273 1.69 6.33 9.79
C ALA A 273 0.69 5.15 9.83
N SER A 274 -0.37 5.23 10.64
CA SER A 274 -1.42 4.19 10.71
C SER A 274 -2.31 4.14 9.46
N GLU A 275 -2.38 5.22 8.69
CA GLU A 275 -3.12 5.27 7.42
C GLU A 275 -2.44 4.52 6.27
N GLY A 276 -1.22 4.01 6.49
CA GLY A 276 -0.44 3.25 5.52
C GLY A 276 0.53 4.08 4.70
N GLN A 277 1.37 3.40 3.93
CA GLN A 277 2.47 4.02 3.17
C GLN A 277 1.99 5.04 2.15
N ASP A 278 0.87 4.79 1.48
CA ASP A 278 0.34 5.67 0.42
C ASP A 278 -0.06 7.06 0.95
N ALA A 279 -0.44 7.14 2.21
CA ALA A 279 -0.76 8.41 2.88
C ALA A 279 0.47 9.01 3.60
N ALA A 280 1.26 8.15 4.26
CA ALA A 280 2.34 8.59 5.13
C ALA A 280 3.59 9.04 4.36
N LEU A 281 3.96 8.38 3.25
CA LEU A 281 5.17 8.75 2.49
C LEU A 281 5.08 10.14 1.85
N PRO A 282 3.98 10.54 1.18
CA PRO A 282 3.85 11.91 0.69
C PRO A 282 3.95 12.96 1.80
N ALA A 283 3.36 12.71 2.97
CA ALA A 283 3.45 13.60 4.11
C ALA A 283 4.87 13.68 4.69
N LEU A 284 5.63 12.57 4.67
CA LEU A 284 7.05 12.59 5.06
C LEU A 284 7.89 13.39 4.07
N VAL A 285 7.64 13.26 2.77
CA VAL A 285 8.30 14.05 1.72
C VAL A 285 8.07 15.54 1.95
N GLU A 286 6.80 15.95 2.15
CA GLU A 286 6.44 17.35 2.39
C GLU A 286 7.11 17.91 3.66
N LEU A 287 7.13 17.12 4.74
CA LEU A 287 7.80 17.49 5.98
C LEU A 287 9.30 17.72 5.75
N ILE A 288 9.98 16.79 5.08
CA ILE A 288 11.42 16.88 4.80
C ILE A 288 11.72 18.02 3.82
N ASP A 289 10.85 18.29 2.84
CA ASP A 289 11.00 19.39 1.87
C ASP A 289 10.85 20.77 2.53
N SER A 290 10.10 20.85 3.63
CA SER A 290 9.93 22.10 4.40
C SER A 290 11.16 22.46 5.24
N GLU A 291 12.07 21.52 5.47
CA GLU A 291 13.25 21.70 6.29
C GLU A 291 14.44 22.26 5.49
N PRO A 292 15.15 23.26 5.99
CA PRO A 292 16.34 23.82 5.33
C PRO A 292 17.49 22.80 5.18
N ASP A 293 17.60 21.88 6.13
CA ASP A 293 18.56 20.77 6.15
C ASP A 293 17.87 19.47 6.57
N PRO A 294 17.48 18.64 5.60
CA PRO A 294 16.83 17.36 5.86
C PRO A 294 17.56 16.46 6.86
N ALA A 295 18.89 16.44 6.81
CA ALA A 295 19.70 15.60 7.68
C ALA A 295 19.65 16.02 9.16
N SER A 296 19.17 17.22 9.48
CA SER A 296 18.98 17.69 10.86
C SER A 296 17.55 17.57 11.37
N SER A 297 16.59 17.11 10.53
CA SER A 297 15.17 17.05 10.87
C SER A 297 14.86 15.97 11.90
N GLU A 298 14.66 16.34 13.16
CA GLU A 298 14.22 15.41 14.21
C GLU A 298 12.76 14.97 14.02
N ALA A 299 11.91 15.87 13.52
CA ALA A 299 10.53 15.55 13.17
C ALA A 299 10.47 14.51 12.04
N GLY A 300 11.30 14.69 10.98
CA GLY A 300 11.41 13.74 9.88
C GLY A 300 11.88 12.36 10.36
N ARG A 301 12.90 12.28 11.25
CA ARG A 301 13.34 11.01 11.84
C ARG A 301 12.25 10.35 12.68
N THR A 302 11.54 11.12 13.49
CA THR A 302 10.44 10.60 14.32
C THR A 302 9.33 10.03 13.45
N PHE A 303 8.92 10.75 12.42
CA PHE A 303 7.88 10.29 11.50
C PHE A 303 8.34 9.08 10.69
N ALA A 304 9.55 9.08 10.15
CA ALA A 304 10.11 7.93 9.45
C ALA A 304 10.09 6.66 10.33
N ARG A 305 10.45 6.78 11.61
CA ARG A 305 10.40 5.67 12.59
C ARG A 305 8.99 5.15 12.78
N GLU A 306 7.99 6.03 12.89
CA GLU A 306 6.59 5.64 13.01
C GLU A 306 6.09 4.90 11.76
N ILE A 307 6.51 5.34 10.56
CA ILE A 307 6.20 4.65 9.30
C ILE A 307 6.82 3.25 9.28
N ILE A 308 8.11 3.12 9.65
CA ILE A 308 8.81 1.83 9.68
C ILE A 308 8.13 0.86 10.64
N ASN A 309 7.80 1.30 11.86
CA ASN A 309 7.14 0.46 12.87
C ASN A 309 5.78 -0.07 12.42
N ARG A 310 5.13 0.58 11.44
CA ARG A 310 3.81 0.20 10.90
C ARG A 310 3.86 -0.24 9.45
N TRP A 311 5.06 -0.49 8.94
CA TRP A 311 5.23 -0.89 7.55
C TRP A 311 4.39 -2.11 7.21
N ARG A 312 3.54 -1.99 6.21
CA ARG A 312 2.73 -3.08 5.68
C ARG A 312 3.24 -3.45 4.29
N PRO A 313 3.61 -4.69 4.06
CA PRO A 313 4.04 -5.10 2.72
C PRO A 313 2.95 -4.86 1.68
N SER A 314 3.35 -4.32 0.53
CA SER A 314 2.48 -3.83 -0.56
C SER A 314 1.67 -4.89 -1.29
N HIS A 315 1.33 -5.98 -0.79
CA HIS A 315 0.37 -7.04 -1.17
C HIS A 315 0.81 -8.45 -0.76
N PRO A 316 -0.03 -9.19 -0.04
CA PRO A 316 0.30 -10.58 0.35
C PRO A 316 0.08 -11.62 -0.77
N LEU A 317 -0.52 -11.29 -1.92
CA LEU A 317 -1.00 -12.28 -2.88
C LEU A 317 -0.61 -12.04 -4.36
N TYR A 318 -0.04 -10.91 -4.72
CA TYR A 318 0.37 -10.63 -6.10
C TYR A 318 1.82 -10.14 -6.12
N ILE A 319 2.74 -11.03 -6.46
CA ILE A 319 4.05 -10.63 -6.99
C ILE A 319 3.72 -9.82 -8.26
N LYS A 320 3.88 -8.51 -8.20
CA LYS A 320 3.86 -7.69 -9.42
C LYS A 320 4.98 -8.25 -10.30
N ARG A 321 4.66 -8.73 -11.48
CA ARG A 321 5.62 -9.29 -12.44
C ARG A 321 6.74 -8.32 -12.84
N ASP A 322 6.63 -7.06 -12.48
CA ASP A 322 7.57 -5.98 -12.80
C ASP A 322 8.38 -5.46 -11.59
N GLY A 323 8.46 -6.22 -10.51
CA GLY A 323 9.53 -6.17 -9.51
C GLY A 323 9.80 -4.83 -8.80
N GLN A 324 8.83 -3.90 -8.69
CA GLN A 324 9.06 -2.64 -7.98
C GLN A 324 8.11 -2.48 -6.80
N SER A 325 8.67 -2.45 -5.58
CA SER A 325 7.99 -1.81 -4.46
C SER A 325 8.28 -0.31 -4.52
N ALA A 326 7.38 0.45 -5.19
CA ALA A 326 7.52 1.89 -5.26
C ALA A 326 7.64 2.53 -3.88
N SER A 327 6.96 1.97 -2.88
CA SER A 327 6.98 2.45 -1.50
C SER A 327 8.31 2.21 -0.80
N ALA A 328 8.98 1.05 -1.02
CA ALA A 328 10.28 0.77 -0.41
C ALA A 328 11.38 1.68 -0.99
N VAL A 329 11.38 1.90 -2.31
CA VAL A 329 12.30 2.83 -2.96
C VAL A 329 12.09 4.27 -2.47
N GLU A 330 10.83 4.70 -2.35
CA GLU A 330 10.52 6.03 -1.83
C GLU A 330 10.98 6.20 -0.39
N MET A 331 10.72 5.21 0.48
CA MET A 331 11.18 5.23 1.87
C MET A 331 12.70 5.31 1.96
N LEU A 332 13.44 4.48 1.22
CA LEU A 332 14.90 4.54 1.19
C LEU A 332 15.42 5.90 0.69
N THR A 333 14.72 6.51 -0.27
CA THR A 333 15.06 7.85 -0.76
C THR A 333 14.94 8.89 0.35
N GLN A 334 13.89 8.84 1.15
CA GLN A 334 13.74 9.77 2.27
C GLN A 334 14.74 9.46 3.40
N LEU A 335 15.03 8.20 3.67
CA LEU A 335 16.05 7.80 4.62
C LEU A 335 17.47 8.26 4.22
N GLN A 336 17.76 8.28 2.91
CA GLN A 336 19.00 8.85 2.40
C GLN A 336 19.11 10.34 2.69
N ARG A 337 18.03 11.09 2.54
CA ARG A 337 17.97 12.52 2.86
C ARG A 337 18.13 12.80 4.36
N LEU A 338 17.54 11.95 5.20
CA LEU A 338 17.68 12.02 6.66
C LEU A 338 19.06 11.61 7.17
N ALA A 339 19.84 10.87 6.38
CA ALA A 339 21.20 10.43 6.68
C ALA A 339 21.35 9.74 8.06
N ASP A 340 20.38 8.92 8.45
CA ASP A 340 20.32 8.24 9.75
C ASP A 340 20.51 6.73 9.58
N ALA A 341 21.68 6.22 9.98
CA ALA A 341 22.05 4.80 9.83
C ALA A 341 21.15 3.86 10.66
N ASP A 342 20.66 4.29 11.81
CA ASP A 342 19.81 3.46 12.67
C ASP A 342 18.43 3.25 12.03
N LEU A 343 17.86 4.29 11.43
CA LEU A 343 16.59 4.20 10.69
C LEU A 343 16.73 3.34 9.45
N VAL A 344 17.83 3.47 8.69
CA VAL A 344 18.10 2.63 7.52
C VAL A 344 18.23 1.16 7.94
N ASN A 345 18.99 0.87 9.00
CA ASN A 345 19.12 -0.49 9.55
C ASN A 345 17.78 -1.06 10.00
N GLN A 346 16.95 -0.25 10.67
CA GLN A 346 15.62 -0.67 11.11
C GLN A 346 14.75 -0.98 9.90
N PHE A 347 14.72 -0.11 8.90
CA PHE A 347 13.90 -0.32 7.71
C PHE A 347 14.29 -1.57 6.91
N ILE A 348 15.60 -1.80 6.72
CA ILE A 348 16.08 -3.02 6.04
C ILE A 348 15.60 -4.28 6.76
N ARG A 349 15.63 -4.30 8.10
CA ARG A 349 15.28 -5.48 8.92
C ARG A 349 13.77 -5.72 9.04
N GLU A 350 12.98 -4.67 9.15
CA GLU A 350 11.56 -4.75 9.53
C GLU A 350 10.61 -4.50 8.34
N GLY A 351 10.94 -3.52 7.48
CA GLY A 351 10.13 -3.13 6.33
C GLY A 351 10.53 -3.86 5.07
N MET A 352 11.73 -3.59 4.58
CA MET A 352 12.21 -4.05 3.29
C MET A 352 12.31 -5.59 3.19
N VAL A 353 12.59 -6.28 4.29
CA VAL A 353 12.70 -7.75 4.31
C VAL A 353 11.50 -8.48 3.71
N ASN A 354 10.32 -7.86 3.75
CA ASN A 354 9.07 -8.40 3.22
C ASN A 354 8.49 -7.61 2.04
N ASP A 355 9.18 -6.56 1.58
CA ASP A 355 8.66 -5.63 0.58
C ASP A 355 9.78 -5.03 -0.27
N TYR A 356 10.25 -5.76 -1.26
CA TYR A 356 11.32 -5.38 -2.17
C TYR A 356 11.11 -5.97 -3.56
N GLY A 357 11.78 -5.41 -4.58
CA GLY A 357 11.61 -5.81 -5.96
C GLY A 357 12.91 -5.99 -6.75
N GLY A 358 14.08 -5.66 -6.16
CA GLY A 358 15.38 -5.70 -6.81
C GLY A 358 15.91 -4.31 -7.21
N SER A 359 15.04 -3.35 -7.47
CA SER A 359 15.42 -1.98 -7.87
C SER A 359 16.05 -1.14 -6.76
N GLU A 360 15.93 -1.57 -5.51
CA GLU A 360 16.46 -0.92 -4.31
C GLU A 360 18.00 -0.96 -4.25
N GLY A 361 18.64 -1.88 -4.99
CA GLY A 361 20.07 -2.14 -4.91
C GLY A 361 20.95 -0.93 -5.18
N ALA A 362 20.64 -0.12 -6.18
CA ALA A 362 21.40 1.09 -6.50
C ALA A 362 21.33 2.14 -5.37
N LEU A 363 20.14 2.31 -4.78
CA LEU A 363 19.92 3.25 -3.68
C LEU A 363 20.57 2.76 -2.38
N LEU A 364 20.54 1.46 -2.11
CA LEU A 364 21.27 0.85 -1.01
C LEU A 364 22.78 1.02 -1.16
N GLY A 365 23.31 0.92 -2.38
CA GLY A 365 24.70 1.23 -2.68
C GLY A 365 25.06 2.68 -2.32
N ALA A 366 24.26 3.63 -2.75
CA ALA A 366 24.43 5.04 -2.42
C ALA A 366 24.33 5.32 -0.90
N LEU A 367 23.43 4.63 -0.19
CA LEU A 367 23.33 4.70 1.27
C LEU A 367 24.57 4.12 1.96
N CYS A 368 25.11 3.00 1.46
CA CYS A 368 26.35 2.44 1.97
C CYS A 368 27.56 3.37 1.76
N ASP A 369 27.62 4.06 0.62
CA ASP A 369 28.66 5.07 0.36
C ASP A 369 28.53 6.28 1.29
N GLN A 370 27.31 6.71 1.59
CA GLN A 370 27.05 7.85 2.46
C GLN A 370 27.26 7.55 3.95
N LEU A 371 26.80 6.37 4.42
CA LEU A 371 26.75 6.03 5.85
C LEU A 371 27.86 5.06 6.29
N GLY A 372 28.59 4.48 5.33
CA GLY A 372 29.59 3.45 5.55
C GLY A 372 29.03 2.03 5.41
N TYR A 373 29.74 1.17 4.66
CA TYR A 373 29.34 -0.22 4.44
C TYR A 373 29.25 -1.01 5.75
N ALA A 374 30.19 -0.80 6.66
CA ALA A 374 30.22 -1.51 7.96
C ALA A 374 28.99 -1.18 8.82
N SER A 375 28.45 0.04 8.72
CA SER A 375 27.29 0.45 9.51
C SER A 375 26.00 -0.26 9.12
N LEU A 376 25.87 -0.67 7.85
CA LEU A 376 24.68 -1.35 7.30
C LEU A 376 24.86 -2.86 7.10
N ALA A 377 26.10 -3.38 7.22
CA ALA A 377 26.46 -4.76 6.95
C ALA A 377 25.57 -5.78 7.68
N SER A 378 25.31 -5.56 8.97
CA SER A 378 24.51 -6.48 9.78
C SER A 378 23.03 -6.54 9.36
N ALA A 379 22.45 -5.41 8.94
CA ALA A 379 21.07 -5.39 8.45
C ALA A 379 20.96 -6.03 7.06
N LEU A 380 21.91 -5.76 6.17
CA LEU A 380 21.96 -6.36 4.83
C LEU A 380 22.17 -7.88 4.90
N THR A 381 23.06 -8.37 5.78
CA THR A 381 23.24 -9.80 6.01
C THR A 381 21.95 -10.45 6.53
N HIS A 382 21.29 -9.81 7.50
CA HIS A 382 19.99 -10.28 8.00
C HIS A 382 18.93 -10.33 6.90
N PHE A 383 18.86 -9.29 6.06
CA PHE A 383 17.95 -9.23 4.92
C PHE A 383 18.15 -10.43 3.99
N ILE A 384 19.40 -10.71 3.58
CA ILE A 384 19.71 -11.83 2.68
C ILE A 384 19.36 -13.17 3.34
N ALA A 385 19.78 -13.38 4.59
CA ALA A 385 19.51 -14.63 5.33
C ALA A 385 18.02 -14.92 5.52
N ALA A 386 17.18 -13.88 5.56
CA ALA A 386 15.72 -14.02 5.66
C ALA A 386 15.05 -14.43 4.33
N GLN A 387 15.76 -14.37 3.18
CA GLN A 387 15.17 -14.67 1.86
C GLN A 387 15.16 -16.17 1.57
N VAL A 388 14.59 -16.95 2.47
CA VAL A 388 14.46 -18.40 2.33
C VAL A 388 13.22 -18.80 1.52
N PRO A 389 13.24 -19.93 0.80
CA PRO A 389 12.18 -20.32 -0.14
C PRO A 389 10.83 -20.66 0.52
N THR A 390 10.78 -20.78 1.83
CA THR A 390 9.55 -21.01 2.61
C THR A 390 8.69 -19.74 2.76
N GLU A 391 9.30 -18.59 2.58
CA GLU A 391 8.62 -17.30 2.68
C GLU A 391 7.99 -16.93 1.33
N ARG A 392 6.67 -16.75 1.30
CA ARG A 392 5.92 -16.46 0.07
C ARG A 392 6.32 -15.16 -0.65
N ARG A 393 7.05 -14.29 0.00
CA ARG A 393 7.48 -12.98 -0.49
C ARG A 393 8.92 -12.95 -0.94
N ALA A 394 9.69 -13.95 -0.60
CA ALA A 394 11.09 -14.05 -1.00
C ALA A 394 11.20 -14.21 -2.52
N SER A 395 12.12 -13.46 -3.14
CA SER A 395 12.48 -13.56 -4.54
C SER A 395 14.00 -13.68 -4.66
N LEU A 396 14.45 -14.84 -5.11
CA LEU A 396 15.89 -15.07 -5.28
C LEU A 396 16.50 -14.10 -6.30
N LYS A 397 15.80 -13.88 -7.42
CA LYS A 397 16.27 -12.97 -8.47
C LYS A 397 16.45 -11.54 -7.93
N ALA A 398 15.42 -10.99 -7.28
CA ALA A 398 15.49 -9.65 -6.70
C ALA A 398 16.60 -9.53 -5.63
N THR A 399 16.80 -10.57 -4.81
CA THR A 399 17.87 -10.60 -3.81
C THR A 399 19.25 -10.58 -4.46
N VAL A 400 19.45 -11.36 -5.53
CA VAL A 400 20.70 -11.36 -6.31
C VAL A 400 20.95 -10.00 -6.96
N GLU A 401 19.93 -9.39 -7.57
CA GLU A 401 20.04 -8.05 -8.18
C GLU A 401 20.45 -6.98 -7.15
N ILE A 402 19.89 -7.01 -5.94
CA ILE A 402 20.28 -6.10 -4.86
C ILE A 402 21.75 -6.31 -4.47
N VAL A 403 22.18 -7.53 -4.23
CA VAL A 403 23.56 -7.82 -3.85
C VAL A 403 24.55 -7.48 -4.96
N ALA A 404 24.20 -7.78 -6.21
CA ALA A 404 25.03 -7.44 -7.37
C ALA A 404 25.22 -5.91 -7.49
N ASN A 405 24.15 -5.13 -7.33
CA ASN A 405 24.24 -3.67 -7.33
C ASN A 405 25.11 -3.12 -6.18
N LEU A 406 25.05 -3.72 -4.99
CA LEU A 406 25.95 -3.34 -3.87
C LEU A 406 27.42 -3.59 -4.18
N CYS A 407 27.71 -4.66 -4.91
CA CYS A 407 29.07 -5.02 -5.32
C CYS A 407 29.55 -4.22 -6.52
N TRP A 408 28.68 -3.94 -7.48
CA TRP A 408 29.02 -3.34 -8.78
C TRP A 408 28.21 -2.06 -9.02
N HIS A 409 28.70 -0.93 -8.54
CA HIS A 409 28.22 0.41 -8.87
C HIS A 409 29.43 1.35 -9.04
N ASP A 410 29.20 2.52 -9.59
CA ASP A 410 30.26 3.46 -10.06
C ASP A 410 31.21 4.01 -8.99
N ALA A 411 30.97 3.73 -7.70
CA ALA A 411 31.86 4.18 -6.64
C ALA A 411 33.13 3.29 -6.51
N PRO A 412 34.27 3.86 -6.07
CA PRO A 412 35.51 3.11 -5.92
C PRO A 412 35.38 1.92 -4.94
N MET A 413 35.98 0.78 -5.31
CA MET A 413 36.04 -0.38 -4.45
C MET A 413 37.05 -0.16 -3.32
N THR A 414 36.55 0.15 -2.12
CA THR A 414 37.37 0.25 -0.90
C THR A 414 37.53 -1.12 -0.24
N ASP A 415 38.53 -1.28 0.63
CA ASP A 415 38.73 -2.53 1.39
C ASP A 415 37.53 -2.84 2.29
N GLU A 416 36.92 -1.83 2.89
CA GLU A 416 35.70 -1.98 3.70
C GLU A 416 34.55 -2.50 2.86
N ARG A 417 34.25 -1.86 1.72
CA ARG A 417 33.21 -2.28 0.78
C ARG A 417 33.46 -3.71 0.32
N ARG A 418 34.68 -4.03 -0.12
CA ARG A 418 35.07 -5.37 -0.56
C ARG A 418 34.81 -6.41 0.53
N SER A 419 35.21 -6.13 1.78
CA SER A 419 35.00 -7.04 2.90
C SER A 419 33.53 -7.30 3.19
N VAL A 420 32.70 -6.25 3.21
CA VAL A 420 31.27 -6.39 3.43
C VAL A 420 30.60 -7.14 2.28
N CYS A 421 30.87 -6.76 1.02
CA CYS A 421 30.31 -7.42 -0.17
C CYS A 421 30.70 -8.91 -0.22
N ARG A 422 31.94 -9.28 0.15
CA ARG A 422 32.31 -10.71 0.27
C ARG A 422 31.42 -11.46 1.27
N THR A 423 31.10 -10.84 2.40
CA THR A 423 30.21 -11.44 3.39
C THR A 423 28.79 -11.60 2.84
N LEU A 424 28.26 -10.56 2.19
CA LEU A 424 26.92 -10.58 1.60
C LEU A 424 26.79 -11.63 0.49
N VAL A 425 27.79 -11.74 -0.40
CA VAL A 425 27.79 -12.75 -1.46
C VAL A 425 27.92 -14.17 -0.88
N GLY A 426 28.73 -14.36 0.16
CA GLY A 426 28.81 -15.65 0.85
C GLY A 426 27.48 -16.09 1.47
N GLU A 427 26.76 -15.18 2.11
CA GLU A 427 25.42 -15.44 2.64
C GLU A 427 24.41 -15.73 1.52
N LEU A 428 24.48 -14.96 0.42
CA LEU A 428 23.64 -15.18 -0.75
C LEU A 428 23.84 -16.57 -1.36
N GLN A 429 25.07 -17.06 -1.47
CA GLN A 429 25.36 -18.42 -1.96
C GLN A 429 24.70 -19.48 -1.07
N ALA A 430 24.74 -19.33 0.26
CA ALA A 430 24.09 -20.24 1.19
C ALA A 430 22.54 -20.23 1.02
N VAL A 431 21.96 -19.06 0.78
CA VAL A 431 20.53 -18.94 0.48
C VAL A 431 20.17 -19.57 -0.86
N MET A 432 21.00 -19.42 -1.91
CA MET A 432 20.80 -20.06 -3.21
C MET A 432 20.80 -21.59 -3.12
N GLU A 433 21.71 -22.17 -2.36
CA GLU A 433 21.73 -23.62 -2.13
C GLU A 433 20.43 -24.11 -1.45
N GLN A 434 19.89 -23.35 -0.50
CA GLN A 434 18.61 -23.67 0.13
C GLN A 434 17.44 -23.59 -0.88
N TRP A 435 17.44 -22.59 -1.76
CA TRP A 435 16.46 -22.47 -2.82
C TRP A 435 16.50 -23.68 -3.78
N ASP A 436 17.69 -24.09 -4.22
CA ASP A 436 17.84 -25.20 -5.15
C ASP A 436 17.35 -26.51 -4.53
N GLN A 437 17.67 -26.77 -3.26
CA GLN A 437 17.16 -27.93 -2.52
C GLN A 437 15.63 -27.90 -2.37
N HIS A 438 15.04 -26.73 -2.12
CA HIS A 438 13.60 -26.60 -1.92
C HIS A 438 12.83 -26.73 -3.22
N VAL A 439 13.30 -26.16 -4.32
CA VAL A 439 12.71 -26.29 -5.67
C VAL A 439 12.67 -27.74 -6.11
N GLU A 440 13.65 -28.59 -5.74
CA GLU A 440 13.61 -30.01 -6.04
C GLU A 440 12.43 -30.74 -5.39
N THR A 441 12.00 -30.30 -4.22
CA THR A 441 10.90 -30.92 -3.45
C THR A 441 9.53 -30.31 -3.73
N SER A 442 9.45 -29.14 -4.39
CA SER A 442 8.23 -28.35 -4.59
C SER A 442 7.91 -28.16 -6.07
N PRO A 443 7.04 -29.00 -6.68
CA PRO A 443 6.75 -28.93 -8.12
C PRO A 443 6.26 -27.57 -8.61
N TRP A 444 5.51 -26.85 -7.78
CA TRP A 444 5.00 -25.52 -8.12
C TRP A 444 6.12 -24.48 -8.33
N LEU A 445 7.16 -24.50 -7.50
CA LEU A 445 8.29 -23.60 -7.63
C LEU A 445 9.11 -23.87 -8.89
N ARG A 446 9.18 -25.12 -9.36
CA ARG A 446 9.90 -25.49 -10.59
C ARG A 446 9.35 -24.80 -11.85
N GLU A 447 8.08 -24.48 -11.88
CA GLU A 447 7.42 -23.87 -13.04
C GLU A 447 7.55 -22.32 -13.03
N HIS A 448 7.87 -21.73 -11.87
CA HIS A 448 7.81 -20.28 -11.67
C HIS A 448 9.16 -19.64 -11.34
N GLU A 449 10.15 -20.42 -10.89
CA GLU A 449 11.48 -19.94 -10.54
C GLU A 449 12.47 -20.17 -11.68
N THR A 450 12.98 -19.09 -12.25
CA THR A 450 14.04 -19.11 -13.27
C THR A 450 15.36 -18.67 -12.66
N ARG A 451 16.47 -19.24 -13.17
CA ARG A 451 17.84 -18.80 -12.87
C ARG A 451 18.42 -17.89 -13.95
N GLU A 452 17.61 -17.51 -14.93
CA GLU A 452 17.99 -16.59 -15.99
C GLU A 452 18.41 -15.23 -15.43
N GLY A 453 19.57 -14.74 -15.86
CA GLY A 453 20.17 -13.49 -15.39
C GLY A 453 20.86 -13.56 -14.02
N ILE A 454 20.56 -14.59 -13.18
CA ILE A 454 21.15 -14.73 -11.83
C ILE A 454 22.66 -15.00 -11.91
N VAL A 455 23.07 -15.92 -12.79
CA VAL A 455 24.50 -16.29 -12.95
C VAL A 455 25.30 -15.10 -13.45
N GLU A 456 24.79 -14.36 -14.41
CA GLU A 456 25.38 -13.15 -14.97
C GLU A 456 25.61 -12.09 -13.89
N SER A 457 24.55 -11.72 -13.15
CA SER A 457 24.64 -10.74 -12.07
C SER A 457 25.63 -11.14 -10.96
N LEU A 458 25.70 -12.43 -10.63
CA LEU A 458 26.66 -12.93 -9.66
C LEU A 458 28.11 -12.90 -10.18
N PHE A 459 28.33 -13.23 -11.45
CA PHE A 459 29.67 -13.13 -12.03
C PHE A 459 30.19 -11.69 -12.02
N GLN A 460 29.36 -10.73 -12.41
CA GLN A 460 29.69 -9.30 -12.36
C GLN A 460 30.04 -8.86 -10.91
N ALA A 461 29.21 -9.26 -9.93
CA ALA A 461 29.43 -8.94 -8.54
C ALA A 461 30.75 -9.56 -8.02
N LEU A 462 30.99 -10.83 -8.30
CA LEU A 462 32.17 -11.57 -7.85
C LEU A 462 33.47 -11.06 -8.50
N ALA A 463 33.40 -10.66 -9.77
CA ALA A 463 34.51 -10.02 -10.47
C ALA A 463 34.83 -8.65 -9.83
N ALA A 464 33.82 -7.83 -9.58
CA ALA A 464 33.98 -6.50 -8.99
C ALA A 464 34.64 -6.52 -7.60
N ILE A 465 34.35 -7.53 -6.77
CA ILE A 465 34.93 -7.68 -5.43
C ILE A 465 36.23 -8.49 -5.39
N GLU A 466 36.69 -8.98 -6.55
CA GLU A 466 37.89 -9.79 -6.69
C GLU A 466 37.88 -11.02 -5.74
N ALA A 467 36.83 -11.82 -5.77
CA ALA A 467 36.61 -12.98 -4.89
C ALA A 467 36.65 -14.32 -5.67
N PRO A 468 37.82 -14.77 -6.16
CA PRO A 468 37.93 -15.98 -6.98
C PRO A 468 37.53 -17.26 -6.27
N ASP A 469 37.70 -17.32 -4.96
CA ASP A 469 37.29 -18.44 -4.12
C ASP A 469 35.75 -18.58 -4.07
N LEU A 470 35.03 -17.49 -3.94
CA LEU A 470 33.56 -17.51 -3.97
C LEU A 470 33.04 -17.79 -5.41
N LEU A 471 33.73 -17.26 -6.42
CA LEU A 471 33.43 -17.53 -7.81
C LEU A 471 33.58 -19.01 -8.13
N GLU A 472 34.67 -19.64 -7.69
CA GLU A 472 34.93 -21.09 -7.85
C GLU A 472 33.88 -21.95 -7.15
N ASN A 473 33.49 -21.59 -5.91
CA ASN A 473 32.44 -22.29 -5.17
C ASN A 473 31.10 -22.23 -5.90
N PHE A 474 30.73 -21.02 -6.37
CA PHE A 474 29.49 -20.84 -7.11
C PHE A 474 29.49 -21.60 -8.43
N LEU A 475 30.57 -21.52 -9.22
CA LEU A 475 30.69 -22.26 -10.47
C LEU A 475 30.55 -23.76 -10.24
N THR A 476 31.26 -24.30 -9.23
CA THR A 476 31.16 -25.72 -8.89
C THR A 476 29.71 -26.12 -8.54
N HIS A 477 29.01 -25.30 -7.76
CA HIS A 477 27.60 -25.50 -7.44
C HIS A 477 26.73 -25.49 -8.71
N ALA A 478 26.86 -24.49 -9.57
CA ALA A 478 26.07 -24.37 -10.78
C ALA A 478 26.29 -25.57 -11.73
N LEU A 479 27.53 -25.96 -11.98
CA LEU A 479 27.86 -27.09 -12.85
C LEU A 479 27.42 -28.46 -12.31
N THR A 480 27.31 -28.61 -11.00
CA THR A 480 26.82 -29.84 -10.38
C THR A 480 25.29 -29.93 -10.30
N ASN A 481 24.59 -28.84 -10.60
CA ASN A 481 23.12 -28.76 -10.55
C ASN A 481 22.49 -28.36 -11.90
N PRO A 482 22.69 -29.14 -12.99
CA PRO A 482 22.26 -28.77 -14.35
C PRO A 482 20.74 -28.65 -14.52
N LYS A 483 19.95 -29.13 -13.56
CA LYS A 483 18.49 -28.97 -13.59
C LYS A 483 18.04 -27.54 -13.27
N HIS A 484 18.81 -26.82 -12.49
CA HIS A 484 18.54 -25.45 -12.09
C HIS A 484 19.32 -24.45 -12.95
N TYR A 485 20.52 -24.84 -13.36
CA TYR A 485 21.44 -24.04 -14.18
C TYR A 485 21.51 -24.64 -15.59
N ASP A 486 20.40 -24.49 -16.34
CA ASP A 486 20.28 -25.03 -17.70
C ASP A 486 21.28 -24.41 -18.66
N LEU A 487 21.84 -25.25 -19.51
CA LEU A 487 22.90 -24.87 -20.46
C LEU A 487 22.47 -23.71 -21.37
N HIS A 488 21.27 -23.78 -21.96
CA HIS A 488 20.82 -22.85 -23.00
C HIS A 488 20.23 -21.56 -22.45
N THR A 489 19.51 -21.65 -21.32
CA THR A 489 18.78 -20.51 -20.77
C THR A 489 19.54 -19.77 -19.68
N VAL A 490 20.59 -20.38 -19.11
CA VAL A 490 21.32 -19.82 -17.96
C VAL A 490 22.83 -19.71 -18.25
N LEU A 491 23.52 -20.82 -18.56
CA LEU A 491 24.98 -20.82 -18.62
C LEU A 491 25.53 -20.14 -19.86
N ILE A 492 25.01 -20.47 -21.05
CA ILE A 492 25.45 -19.84 -22.32
C ILE A 492 25.19 -18.34 -22.34
N PRO A 493 23.99 -17.82 -21.97
CA PRO A 493 23.77 -16.38 -21.83
C PRO A 493 24.78 -15.73 -20.89
N ALA A 494 25.04 -16.30 -19.72
CA ALA A 494 25.99 -15.75 -18.76
C ALA A 494 27.42 -15.67 -19.34
N VAL A 495 27.88 -16.71 -20.04
CA VAL A 495 29.17 -16.69 -20.74
C VAL A 495 29.22 -15.57 -21.77
N LYS A 496 28.22 -15.49 -22.65
CA LYS A 496 28.20 -14.49 -23.72
C LYS A 496 28.23 -13.05 -23.23
N THR A 497 27.58 -12.77 -22.11
CA THR A 497 27.56 -11.43 -21.52
C THR A 497 28.83 -11.11 -20.74
N SER A 498 29.31 -12.04 -19.93
CA SER A 498 30.37 -11.75 -18.96
C SER A 498 31.79 -12.02 -19.45
N TYR A 499 31.98 -12.78 -20.55
CA TYR A 499 33.31 -13.20 -21.03
C TYR A 499 34.25 -12.04 -21.38
N TYR A 500 33.70 -11.00 -22.01
CA TYR A 500 34.47 -9.82 -22.42
C TYR A 500 34.55 -8.72 -21.36
N GLU A 501 33.79 -8.85 -20.26
CA GLU A 501 33.81 -7.88 -19.16
C GLU A 501 34.87 -8.22 -18.10
N VAL A 502 35.39 -9.43 -18.10
CA VAL A 502 36.45 -9.88 -17.19
C VAL A 502 37.81 -9.41 -17.71
N ASP A 503 38.53 -8.62 -16.92
CA ASP A 503 39.87 -8.16 -17.24
C ASP A 503 40.81 -9.36 -17.45
N GLU A 504 41.54 -9.42 -18.58
CA GLU A 504 42.43 -10.52 -18.96
C GLU A 504 43.50 -10.90 -17.90
N GLN A 505 43.73 -10.01 -16.93
CA GLN A 505 44.72 -10.24 -15.85
C GLN A 505 44.07 -10.61 -14.53
N SER A 506 42.73 -10.77 -14.46
CA SER A 506 42.02 -11.07 -13.22
C SER A 506 41.98 -12.60 -12.96
N LEU A 507 41.94 -12.97 -11.69
CA LEU A 507 41.69 -14.37 -11.24
C LEU A 507 40.32 -14.90 -11.72
N GLY A 508 39.42 -14.04 -12.14
CA GLY A 508 38.12 -14.40 -12.73
C GLY A 508 38.25 -15.03 -14.11
N THR A 509 39.31 -14.74 -14.85
CA THR A 509 39.53 -15.23 -16.21
C THR A 509 39.62 -16.76 -16.27
N GLU A 510 40.31 -17.39 -15.34
CA GLU A 510 40.45 -18.86 -15.30
C GLU A 510 39.08 -19.54 -15.03
N VAL A 511 38.26 -18.96 -14.17
CA VAL A 511 36.91 -19.48 -13.84
C VAL A 511 35.97 -19.32 -15.04
N MET A 512 36.04 -18.18 -15.73
CA MET A 512 35.26 -17.94 -16.94
C MET A 512 35.68 -18.88 -18.08
N HIS A 513 36.99 -19.15 -18.27
CA HIS A 513 37.43 -20.14 -19.23
C HIS A 513 36.89 -21.55 -18.89
N ARG A 514 36.82 -21.93 -17.63
CA ARG A 514 36.23 -23.22 -17.21
C ARG A 514 34.74 -23.29 -17.56
N LEU A 515 33.99 -22.21 -17.32
CA LEU A 515 32.57 -22.17 -17.67
C LEU A 515 32.37 -22.24 -19.19
N LEU A 516 33.16 -21.46 -19.95
CA LEU A 516 33.14 -21.48 -21.40
C LEU A 516 33.48 -22.89 -21.92
N GLN A 517 34.54 -23.52 -21.39
CA GLN A 517 34.95 -24.88 -21.79
C GLN A 517 33.88 -25.90 -21.48
N HIS A 518 33.21 -25.81 -20.32
CA HIS A 518 32.09 -26.67 -19.96
C HIS A 518 30.94 -26.53 -20.97
N CYS A 519 30.55 -25.31 -21.34
CA CYS A 519 29.52 -25.08 -22.35
C CYS A 519 29.90 -25.64 -23.72
N ILE A 520 31.18 -25.51 -24.12
CA ILE A 520 31.69 -26.10 -25.35
C ILE A 520 31.63 -27.63 -25.32
N ASP A 521 32.02 -28.24 -24.21
CA ASP A 521 32.02 -29.71 -24.06
C ASP A 521 30.61 -30.28 -24.09
N GLU A 522 29.65 -29.67 -23.37
CA GLU A 522 28.26 -30.07 -23.39
C GLU A 522 27.61 -29.91 -24.78
N LEU A 523 27.82 -28.77 -25.48
CA LEU A 523 27.34 -28.56 -26.85
C LEU A 523 27.98 -29.53 -27.81
N HIS A 524 29.27 -29.84 -27.64
CA HIS A 524 29.97 -30.81 -28.48
C HIS A 524 29.32 -32.21 -28.32
N ASP A 525 28.99 -32.62 -27.11
CA ASP A 525 28.35 -33.91 -26.87
C ASP A 525 26.92 -33.96 -27.41
N LEU A 526 26.16 -32.85 -27.32
CA LEU A 526 24.81 -32.73 -27.90
C LEU A 526 24.83 -32.77 -29.45
N THR A 527 25.88 -32.22 -30.05
CA THR A 527 26.03 -32.15 -31.54
C THR A 527 26.85 -33.28 -32.16
N LYS A 528 27.36 -34.22 -31.32
CA LYS A 528 28.19 -35.34 -31.78
C LYS A 528 27.49 -36.27 -32.79
N THR A 529 26.18 -36.45 -32.62
CA THR A 529 25.41 -37.36 -33.46
C THR A 529 24.24 -36.61 -34.11
N PRO A 530 24.22 -36.49 -35.45
CA PRO A 530 23.09 -35.85 -36.13
C PRO A 530 21.76 -36.53 -35.85
N VAL A 531 20.69 -35.75 -35.83
CA VAL A 531 19.34 -36.25 -35.59
C VAL A 531 18.93 -37.20 -36.71
N PRO A 532 18.61 -38.47 -36.42
CA PRO A 532 18.30 -39.45 -37.48
C PRO A 532 16.98 -39.04 -38.17
N VAL A 533 17.00 -39.06 -39.50
CA VAL A 533 15.83 -38.74 -40.32
C VAL A 533 14.82 -39.86 -40.20
N PRO A 534 13.56 -39.58 -39.85
CA PRO A 534 12.52 -40.63 -39.81
C PRO A 534 12.29 -41.26 -41.17
N THR A 535 12.41 -42.57 -41.26
CA THR A 535 12.26 -43.35 -42.50
C THR A 535 10.82 -43.72 -42.81
N ASP A 536 9.95 -43.64 -41.80
CA ASP A 536 8.56 -43.99 -41.91
C ASP A 536 7.65 -43.10 -41.04
N TRP A 537 6.37 -43.46 -40.86
CA TRP A 537 5.36 -42.74 -40.09
C TRP A 537 5.03 -43.41 -38.75
N ALA A 538 5.77 -44.43 -38.34
CA ALA A 538 5.55 -45.04 -37.04
C ALA A 538 5.98 -44.06 -35.91
N GLN A 539 5.16 -44.01 -34.88
CA GLN A 539 5.45 -43.25 -33.64
C GLN A 539 5.46 -44.23 -32.47
N ASP A 540 6.56 -44.27 -31.75
CA ASP A 540 6.73 -45.11 -30.56
C ASP A 540 6.17 -44.39 -29.30
N ILE A 541 4.83 -44.19 -29.34
CA ILE A 541 4.06 -43.56 -28.26
C ILE A 541 3.07 -44.58 -27.75
N GLU A 542 3.00 -44.76 -26.43
CA GLU A 542 2.06 -45.70 -25.79
C GLU A 542 0.88 -44.96 -25.20
N ILE A 543 -0.33 -45.22 -25.72
CA ILE A 543 -1.56 -44.68 -25.19
C ILE A 543 -2.00 -45.52 -23.99
N ARG A 544 -1.99 -44.95 -22.79
CA ARG A 544 -2.29 -45.68 -21.54
C ARG A 544 -3.74 -46.07 -21.37
N HIS A 545 -4.69 -45.38 -22.02
CA HIS A 545 -6.12 -45.67 -21.93
C HIS A 545 -6.54 -46.79 -22.86
N ASN A 546 -7.28 -47.81 -22.36
CA ASN A 546 -7.57 -49.05 -23.07
C ASN A 546 -9.02 -49.16 -23.53
N CYS A 547 -9.60 -48.18 -24.24
CA CYS A 547 -10.86 -48.33 -24.96
C CYS A 547 -10.64 -48.74 -26.41
N GLU A 548 -11.72 -49.03 -27.14
CA GLU A 548 -11.66 -49.42 -28.55
C GLU A 548 -10.99 -48.37 -29.41
N ASP A 549 -11.36 -47.08 -29.25
CA ASP A 549 -10.79 -45.95 -30.01
C ASP A 549 -9.31 -45.76 -29.71
N CYS A 550 -8.89 -45.88 -28.45
CA CYS A 550 -7.50 -45.80 -28.07
C CYS A 550 -6.65 -46.95 -28.61
N ARG A 551 -7.20 -48.15 -28.68
CA ARG A 551 -6.53 -49.29 -29.36
C ARG A 551 -6.38 -49.08 -30.86
N GLU A 552 -7.38 -48.45 -31.47
CA GLU A 552 -7.33 -48.08 -32.89
C GLU A 552 -6.33 -46.95 -33.14
N LEU A 553 -6.31 -45.92 -32.28
CA LEU A 553 -5.30 -44.86 -32.29
C LEU A 553 -3.88 -45.42 -32.11
N GLN A 554 -3.70 -46.37 -31.16
CA GLN A 554 -2.42 -47.05 -30.94
C GLN A 554 -1.95 -47.84 -32.16
N ARG A 555 -2.86 -48.55 -32.84
CA ARG A 555 -2.53 -49.24 -34.10
C ARG A 555 -2.14 -48.27 -35.20
N PHE A 556 -2.87 -47.17 -35.34
CA PHE A 556 -2.52 -46.09 -36.28
C PHE A 556 -1.16 -45.50 -35.97
N LEU A 557 -0.86 -45.16 -34.70
CA LEU A 557 0.44 -44.63 -34.31
C LEU A 557 1.61 -45.53 -34.73
N ARG A 558 1.47 -46.85 -34.53
CA ARG A 558 2.50 -47.84 -34.85
C ARG A 558 2.58 -48.21 -36.33
N ASP A 559 1.62 -47.81 -37.16
CA ASP A 559 1.63 -48.14 -38.59
C ASP A 559 2.70 -47.26 -39.32
N PRO A 560 3.74 -47.91 -39.93
CA PRO A 560 4.82 -47.17 -40.58
C PRO A 560 4.40 -46.56 -41.93
N LYS A 561 3.31 -46.99 -42.53
CA LYS A 561 2.85 -46.54 -43.86
C LYS A 561 1.71 -45.53 -43.80
N ALA A 562 0.86 -45.64 -42.78
CA ALA A 562 -0.31 -44.78 -42.67
C ALA A 562 0.04 -43.42 -42.08
N GLN A 563 -0.12 -42.37 -42.90
CA GLN A 563 0.04 -40.99 -42.47
C GLN A 563 -1.27 -40.35 -42.01
N VAL A 564 -2.40 -40.73 -42.60
CA VAL A 564 -3.73 -40.16 -42.27
C VAL A 564 -4.67 -41.28 -41.82
N TYR A 565 -5.40 -41.00 -40.73
CA TYR A 565 -6.47 -41.87 -40.24
C TYR A 565 -7.73 -41.07 -39.93
N ARG A 566 -8.91 -41.71 -40.09
CA ARG A 566 -10.22 -41.06 -40.03
C ARG A 566 -11.12 -41.77 -39.03
N PHE A 567 -11.28 -41.23 -37.84
CA PHE A 567 -12.19 -41.73 -36.82
C PHE A 567 -13.61 -41.16 -37.03
N ARG A 568 -14.53 -41.98 -37.55
CA ARG A 568 -15.94 -41.61 -37.71
C ARG A 568 -16.74 -41.98 -36.46
N VAL A 569 -16.66 -41.15 -35.42
CA VAL A 569 -17.20 -41.41 -34.08
C VAL A 569 -18.04 -40.25 -33.55
N ARG A 570 -18.88 -40.50 -32.53
CA ARG A 570 -19.70 -39.47 -31.88
C ARG A 570 -18.83 -38.39 -31.21
N LYS A 571 -19.45 -37.29 -30.83
CA LYS A 571 -18.77 -36.10 -30.26
C LYS A 571 -17.94 -36.44 -29.02
N ASP A 572 -18.52 -37.16 -28.07
CA ASP A 572 -17.86 -37.60 -26.83
C ASP A 572 -16.59 -38.42 -27.08
N ARG A 573 -16.66 -39.36 -28.04
CA ARG A 573 -15.51 -40.19 -28.43
C ARG A 573 -14.44 -39.39 -29.17
N ARG A 574 -14.82 -38.37 -29.96
CA ARG A 574 -13.85 -37.45 -30.60
C ARG A 574 -13.13 -36.60 -29.57
N GLU A 575 -13.87 -36.02 -28.61
CA GLU A 575 -13.27 -35.21 -27.50
C GLU A 575 -12.33 -36.07 -26.65
N HIS A 576 -12.67 -37.34 -26.44
CA HIS A 576 -11.79 -38.29 -25.79
C HIS A 576 -10.49 -38.52 -26.59
N LEU A 577 -10.60 -38.76 -27.91
CA LEU A 577 -9.42 -38.92 -28.78
C LEU A 577 -8.56 -37.67 -28.85
N HIS A 578 -9.16 -36.45 -28.95
CA HIS A 578 -8.42 -35.20 -28.88
C HIS A 578 -7.57 -35.12 -27.61
N ARG A 579 -8.19 -35.34 -26.44
CA ARG A 579 -7.47 -35.35 -25.17
C ARG A 579 -6.36 -36.39 -25.09
N GLN A 580 -6.56 -37.58 -25.63
CA GLN A 580 -5.54 -38.63 -25.63
C GLN A 580 -4.36 -38.28 -26.54
N ILE A 581 -4.61 -37.68 -27.71
CA ILE A 581 -3.56 -37.21 -28.61
C ILE A 581 -2.73 -36.10 -27.97
N ASP A 582 -3.40 -35.12 -27.38
CA ASP A 582 -2.75 -33.98 -26.73
C ASP A 582 -1.96 -34.40 -25.48
N SER A 583 -2.57 -35.20 -24.61
CA SER A 583 -1.95 -35.63 -23.34
C SER A 583 -0.73 -36.53 -23.50
N HIS A 584 -0.65 -37.26 -24.64
CA HIS A 584 0.50 -38.13 -24.95
C HIS A 584 1.50 -37.46 -25.92
N GLY A 585 1.27 -36.20 -26.30
CA GLY A 585 2.18 -35.47 -27.20
C GLY A 585 2.39 -36.15 -28.55
N CYS A 586 1.35 -36.71 -29.14
CA CYS A 586 1.46 -37.40 -30.45
C CYS A 586 1.80 -36.41 -31.56
N ASP A 587 2.79 -36.76 -32.38
CA ASP A 587 3.15 -35.97 -33.55
C ASP A 587 2.09 -36.05 -34.64
N MET A 588 0.99 -35.34 -34.45
CA MET A 588 -0.09 -35.31 -35.44
C MET A 588 -0.94 -34.05 -35.31
N THR A 589 -1.57 -33.68 -36.41
CA THR A 589 -2.71 -32.76 -36.40
C THR A 589 -4.01 -33.58 -36.33
N HIS A 590 -5.00 -33.07 -35.58
CA HIS A 590 -6.28 -33.76 -35.37
C HIS A 590 -7.43 -32.75 -35.49
N VAL A 591 -8.09 -32.76 -36.66
CA VAL A 591 -9.13 -31.78 -37.00
C VAL A 591 -10.47 -32.52 -37.22
N THR A 592 -11.56 -31.99 -36.64
CA THR A 592 -12.90 -32.50 -36.86
C THR A 592 -13.47 -31.94 -38.16
N GLU A 593 -13.69 -32.81 -39.17
CA GLU A 593 -14.49 -32.50 -40.34
C GLU A 593 -15.97 -32.48 -39.98
N ARG A 594 -16.59 -31.31 -40.11
CA ARG A 594 -18.02 -31.10 -39.74
C ARG A 594 -19.00 -31.52 -40.84
N LYS A 595 -18.65 -32.55 -41.66
CA LYS A 595 -19.51 -33.09 -42.70
C LYS A 595 -20.02 -34.49 -42.30
N GLY A 596 -21.36 -34.70 -42.37
CA GLY A 596 -21.99 -35.99 -42.06
C GLY A 596 -22.32 -36.17 -40.57
N SER A 597 -23.05 -37.27 -40.27
CA SER A 597 -23.38 -37.71 -38.92
C SER A 597 -23.07 -39.20 -38.77
N PRO A 598 -22.20 -39.63 -37.84
CA PRO A 598 -21.32 -38.81 -37.02
C PRO A 598 -20.24 -38.10 -37.84
N GLN A 599 -19.75 -36.96 -37.31
CA GLN A 599 -18.61 -36.20 -37.87
C GLN A 599 -17.32 -37.02 -37.75
N THR A 600 -16.33 -36.68 -38.56
CA THR A 600 -15.09 -37.45 -38.64
C THR A 600 -13.92 -36.65 -38.03
N LEU A 601 -13.18 -37.27 -37.10
CA LEU A 601 -11.88 -36.77 -36.65
C LEU A 601 -10.83 -37.26 -37.66
N VAL A 602 -10.17 -36.34 -38.31
CA VAL A 602 -9.06 -36.60 -39.21
C VAL A 602 -7.76 -36.38 -38.47
N CYS A 603 -7.00 -37.44 -38.27
CA CYS A 603 -5.69 -37.42 -37.67
C CYS A 603 -4.64 -37.56 -38.76
N THR A 604 -3.73 -36.62 -38.84
CA THR A 604 -2.60 -36.61 -39.80
C THR A 604 -1.30 -36.57 -39.05
N LYS A 605 -0.50 -37.63 -39.15
CA LYS A 605 0.83 -37.68 -38.55
C LYS A 605 1.73 -36.61 -39.14
N THR A 606 2.51 -35.97 -38.29
CA THR A 606 3.52 -35.00 -38.62
C THR A 606 4.90 -35.48 -38.18
N ARG A 607 5.92 -34.66 -38.46
CA ARG A 607 7.29 -34.88 -37.98
C ARG A 607 7.71 -33.78 -36.99
N ALA A 608 6.76 -33.25 -36.27
CA ALA A 608 6.97 -32.09 -35.43
C ALA A 608 8.09 -32.26 -34.37
N SER A 609 8.15 -33.46 -33.73
CA SER A 609 9.25 -33.77 -32.79
C SER A 609 10.62 -33.90 -33.47
N TYR A 610 10.65 -34.48 -34.69
CA TYR A 610 11.89 -34.52 -35.47
C TYR A 610 12.32 -33.10 -35.86
N GLU A 611 11.43 -32.29 -36.38
CA GLU A 611 11.71 -30.92 -36.81
C GLU A 611 12.14 -30.02 -35.65
N ARG A 612 11.59 -30.22 -34.45
CA ARG A 612 12.05 -29.54 -33.24
C ARG A 612 13.46 -29.95 -32.85
N ARG A 613 13.75 -31.27 -32.84
CA ARG A 613 15.10 -31.78 -32.53
C ARG A 613 16.13 -31.33 -33.56
N GLN A 614 15.75 -31.31 -34.84
CA GLN A 614 16.63 -30.87 -35.92
C GLN A 614 16.98 -29.37 -35.78
N ARG A 615 15.96 -28.54 -35.49
CA ARG A 615 16.20 -27.10 -35.23
C ARG A 615 17.08 -26.89 -34.00
N GLN A 616 16.86 -27.65 -32.92
CA GLN A 616 17.71 -27.55 -31.75
C GLN A 616 19.15 -27.95 -32.05
N PHE A 617 19.36 -29.02 -32.79
CA PHE A 617 20.68 -29.47 -33.23
C PHE A 617 21.41 -28.39 -34.08
N GLU A 618 20.70 -27.72 -34.94
CA GLU A 618 21.24 -26.61 -35.76
C GLU A 618 21.63 -25.43 -34.87
N ILE A 619 20.79 -25.06 -33.90
CA ILE A 619 21.08 -24.02 -32.90
C ILE A 619 22.29 -24.40 -32.07
N ASP A 620 22.36 -25.62 -31.58
CA ASP A 620 23.47 -26.10 -30.75
C ASP A 620 24.79 -26.12 -31.52
N THR A 621 24.73 -26.46 -32.79
CA THR A 621 25.91 -26.44 -33.66
C THR A 621 26.42 -25.00 -33.90
N GLN A 622 25.50 -24.08 -34.13
CA GLN A 622 25.86 -22.67 -34.29
C GLN A 622 26.45 -22.08 -33.00
N LEU A 623 25.79 -22.37 -31.83
CA LEU A 623 26.30 -21.94 -30.53
C LEU A 623 27.71 -22.52 -30.23
N LEU A 624 27.95 -23.77 -30.59
CA LEU A 624 29.25 -24.38 -30.43
C LEU A 624 30.35 -23.68 -31.25
N GLU A 625 30.05 -23.29 -32.49
CA GLU A 625 30.97 -22.52 -33.31
C GLU A 625 31.24 -21.15 -32.71
N GLU A 626 30.20 -20.41 -32.30
CA GLU A 626 30.32 -19.10 -31.67
C GLU A 626 31.19 -19.16 -30.38
N LEU A 627 30.93 -20.13 -29.49
CA LEU A 627 31.71 -20.27 -28.23
C LEU A 627 33.16 -20.70 -28.48
N ARG A 628 33.45 -21.47 -29.56
CA ARG A 628 34.82 -21.81 -29.93
C ARG A 628 35.58 -20.58 -30.47
N GLU A 629 34.92 -19.76 -31.28
CA GLU A 629 35.50 -18.49 -31.73
C GLU A 629 35.81 -17.56 -30.54
N MET A 630 34.94 -17.52 -29.54
CA MET A 630 35.19 -16.77 -28.30
C MET A 630 36.39 -17.32 -27.50
N ALA A 631 36.59 -18.65 -27.47
CA ALA A 631 37.73 -19.27 -26.78
C ALA A 631 39.07 -19.08 -27.49
N GLU A 632 39.06 -18.81 -28.81
CA GLU A 632 40.26 -18.58 -29.63
C GLU A 632 40.66 -17.09 -29.72
N ALA A 633 39.73 -16.18 -29.37
CA ALA A 633 39.92 -14.72 -29.39
C ALA A 633 40.64 -14.23 -28.14
#